data_ed2bfe09d8ba9f15dae1f81790f2e26a
#
_entry.id   ed2bfe09d8ba9f15dae1f81790f2e26a
#
_cell.length_a   1.000
_cell.length_b   1.000
_cell.length_c   1.000
_cell.angle_alpha   90.00
_cell.angle_beta   90.00
_cell.angle_gamma   90.00
#
_symmetry.space_group_name_H-M   'P 1'
#
loop_
_entity.id
_entity.type
_entity.pdbx_description
1 polymer ?
#
loop_
_entity_poly.entity_id
_entity_poly.type
_entity_poly.pdbx_seq_one_letter_code
_entity_poly.pdbx_strand_id
1 'polypeptide(L)'
;NISEPSETITLGAATAQNAAPVVGTGTITDNDGTPSLSINDVTVNEAAGTATFTVTLSNPSAATVTVGYNTTDGSASNPADYTGTTGSLSFAPGVETQVVTVNLKNDGIYEGSETFNVNLVTPTNATIADGIGLGTIKDDGTGTGGSDDDRPRVSAISSPTVVEGGNLDFNVTLSNTSTTPPTVTLTPASGTATLGTDTT
;
A
#
# COMPACT_ATOMS: atom_id res chain seq x y z
N ASN A 1 9.50 20.68 20.34
CA ASN A 1 8.48 20.02 21.13
C ASN A 1 8.71 18.52 21.04
N ILE A 2 9.16 17.94 22.13
CA ILE A 2 9.51 16.51 22.25
C ILE A 2 8.75 15.96 23.45
N SER A 3 8.01 14.87 23.28
CA SER A 3 7.38 14.18 24.40
C SER A 3 8.45 13.54 25.28
N GLU A 4 8.53 13.97 26.54
CA GLU A 4 9.55 13.56 27.50
C GLU A 4 8.98 13.50 28.93
N PRO A 5 9.60 12.75 29.86
CA PRO A 5 9.17 12.75 31.25
C PRO A 5 9.49 14.10 31.91
N SER A 6 8.72 14.46 32.93
CA SER A 6 9.01 15.64 33.76
C SER A 6 10.43 15.60 34.32
N GLU A 7 11.13 16.73 34.24
CA GLU A 7 12.52 16.89 34.66
C GLU A 7 12.61 17.73 35.93
N THR A 8 13.72 17.63 36.66
CA THR A 8 13.95 18.46 37.84
C THR A 8 15.32 19.13 37.79
N ILE A 9 15.35 20.38 38.25
CA ILE A 9 16.57 21.12 38.48
C ILE A 9 16.69 21.42 39.98
N THR A 10 17.86 21.22 40.55
CA THR A 10 18.13 21.55 41.96
C THR A 10 19.07 22.72 42.05
N LEU A 11 18.76 23.68 42.95
CA LEU A 11 19.59 24.80 43.29
C LEU A 11 19.97 24.71 44.77
N GLY A 12 21.25 24.57 45.05
CA GLY A 12 21.79 24.65 46.40
C GLY A 12 22.37 26.02 46.73
N ALA A 13 22.03 26.57 47.90
CA ALA A 13 22.64 27.82 48.40
C ALA A 13 23.16 27.59 49.83
N ALA A 14 24.36 28.15 50.10
CA ALA A 14 25.00 28.11 51.40
C ALA A 14 25.67 29.43 51.76
N THR A 15 25.75 29.71 53.04
CA THR A 15 26.63 30.77 53.58
C THR A 15 27.74 30.14 54.42
N ALA A 16 28.68 30.92 54.88
CA ALA A 16 29.76 30.40 55.75
C ALA A 16 29.26 29.80 57.08
N GLN A 17 28.01 30.07 57.44
CA GLN A 17 27.39 29.54 58.65
C GLN A 17 26.57 28.27 58.43
N ASN A 18 26.32 27.88 57.16
CA ASN A 18 25.61 26.63 56.87
C ASN A 18 26.59 25.43 56.82
N ALA A 19 26.30 24.37 57.60
CA ALA A 19 27.08 23.13 57.56
C ALA A 19 26.90 22.36 56.22
N ALA A 20 25.75 22.56 55.52
CA ALA A 20 25.43 22.02 54.23
C ALA A 20 24.56 23.02 53.45
N PRO A 21 24.56 23.01 52.08
CA PRO A 21 23.66 23.83 51.29
C PRO A 21 22.20 23.53 51.59
N VAL A 22 21.37 24.57 51.60
CA VAL A 22 19.90 24.43 51.53
C VAL A 22 19.53 24.29 50.05
N VAL A 23 18.79 23.27 49.69
CA VAL A 23 18.48 22.88 48.34
C VAL A 23 17.01 23.19 48.03
N GLY A 24 16.77 23.89 46.92
CA GLY A 24 15.47 24.04 46.28
C GLY A 24 15.38 23.19 45.03
N THR A 25 14.22 22.60 44.74
CA THR A 25 13.98 21.81 43.55
C THR A 25 12.91 22.50 42.70
N GLY A 26 13.22 22.78 41.44
CA GLY A 26 12.28 23.17 40.40
C GLY A 26 11.91 21.96 39.55
N THR A 27 10.66 21.83 39.13
CA THR A 27 10.20 20.80 38.22
C THR A 27 9.79 21.41 36.89
N ILE A 28 10.29 20.87 35.78
CA ILE A 28 9.87 21.17 34.42
C ILE A 28 8.91 20.05 34.02
N THR A 29 7.65 20.41 33.71
CA THR A 29 6.64 19.45 33.25
C THR A 29 6.57 19.49 31.75
N ASP A 30 6.56 18.30 31.13
CA ASP A 30 6.32 18.15 29.69
C ASP A 30 4.89 18.60 29.33
N ASN A 31 4.75 19.33 28.23
CA ASN A 31 3.48 19.82 27.71
C ASN A 31 3.15 19.29 26.28
N ASP A 32 3.96 18.39 25.74
CA ASP A 32 3.84 17.92 24.35
C ASP A 32 2.97 16.65 24.20
N GLY A 33 2.69 15.95 25.29
CA GLY A 33 1.85 14.76 25.32
C GLY A 33 2.45 13.53 24.63
N THR A 34 1.79 12.40 24.83
CA THR A 34 2.18 11.14 24.19
C THR A 34 1.95 11.21 22.68
N PRO A 35 2.96 10.88 21.84
CA PRO A 35 2.81 10.88 20.39
C PRO A 35 1.77 9.87 19.92
N SER A 36 1.18 10.14 18.73
CA SER A 36 0.30 9.22 18.05
C SER A 36 0.89 8.79 16.71
N LEU A 37 0.63 7.53 16.34
CA LEU A 37 1.07 6.90 15.10
C LEU A 37 -0.02 6.98 14.05
N SER A 38 0.37 7.26 12.81
CA SER A 38 -0.46 7.16 11.62
C SER A 38 0.31 6.48 10.49
N ILE A 39 -0.42 5.79 9.60
CA ILE A 39 0.13 5.16 8.39
C ILE A 39 -0.64 5.69 7.18
N ASN A 40 0.06 5.97 6.07
CA ASN A 40 -0.57 6.46 4.84
C ASN A 40 -1.13 5.33 3.97
N ASP A 41 -2.04 5.68 3.06
CA ASP A 41 -2.46 4.82 1.96
C ASP A 41 -1.49 4.92 0.78
N VAL A 42 -1.42 3.84 -0.03
CA VAL A 42 -0.52 3.74 -1.18
C VAL A 42 -1.26 3.13 -2.37
N THR A 43 -1.10 3.73 -3.55
CA THR A 43 -1.57 3.16 -4.81
C THR A 43 -0.37 2.96 -5.74
N VAL A 44 -0.15 1.74 -6.17
CA VAL A 44 0.99 1.33 -6.99
C VAL A 44 0.53 0.53 -8.20
N ASN A 45 1.34 0.54 -9.25
CA ASN A 45 1.21 -0.43 -10.34
C ASN A 45 1.77 -1.79 -9.88
N GLU A 46 1.22 -2.89 -10.38
CA GLU A 46 1.69 -4.23 -10.06
C GLU A 46 3.18 -4.42 -10.35
N ALA A 47 3.65 -3.88 -11.49
CA ALA A 47 5.06 -3.92 -11.89
C ALA A 47 6.00 -3.06 -11.02
N ALA A 48 5.50 -2.33 -10.03
CA ALA A 48 6.35 -1.59 -9.08
C ALA A 48 7.22 -2.52 -8.23
N GLY A 49 6.81 -3.79 -8.09
CA GLY A 49 7.49 -4.81 -7.30
C GLY A 49 7.39 -4.61 -5.78
N THR A 50 7.13 -3.39 -5.32
CA THR A 50 6.94 -3.08 -3.89
C THR A 50 5.94 -1.96 -3.67
N ALA A 51 5.17 -2.04 -2.58
CA ALA A 51 4.40 -0.95 -2.00
C ALA A 51 5.09 -0.49 -0.71
N THR A 52 5.41 0.81 -0.61
CA THR A 52 6.11 1.38 0.55
C THR A 52 5.19 2.34 1.30
N PHE A 53 4.85 1.98 2.51
CA PHE A 53 4.02 2.77 3.43
C PHE A 53 4.90 3.57 4.38
N THR A 54 4.52 4.80 4.68
CA THR A 54 5.17 5.64 5.67
C THR A 54 4.37 5.65 6.95
N VAL A 55 5.00 5.31 8.05
CA VAL A 55 4.45 5.43 9.41
C VAL A 55 5.05 6.66 10.07
N THR A 56 4.19 7.53 10.61
CA THR A 56 4.58 8.84 11.14
C THR A 56 4.10 9.01 12.59
N LEU A 57 4.96 9.60 13.44
CA LEU A 57 4.59 10.10 14.76
C LEU A 57 4.08 11.55 14.66
N SER A 58 3.08 11.90 15.45
CA SER A 58 2.53 13.27 15.52
C SER A 58 3.54 14.30 16.06
N ASN A 59 4.46 13.86 16.91
CA ASN A 59 5.55 14.64 17.51
C ASN A 59 6.68 13.69 17.89
N PRO A 60 7.94 14.16 17.93
CA PRO A 60 9.06 13.34 18.36
C PRO A 60 8.96 12.96 19.84
N SER A 61 9.56 11.82 20.20
CA SER A 61 9.64 11.33 21.57
C SER A 61 11.09 11.29 22.04
N ALA A 62 11.34 11.60 23.31
CA ALA A 62 12.63 11.37 23.95
C ALA A 62 12.87 9.89 24.26
N ALA A 63 11.80 9.09 24.34
CA ALA A 63 11.86 7.64 24.51
C ALA A 63 11.76 6.94 23.16
N THR A 64 12.33 5.74 23.05
CA THR A 64 12.13 4.88 21.87
C THR A 64 10.65 4.48 21.77
N VAL A 65 10.03 4.72 20.62
CA VAL A 65 8.68 4.25 20.29
C VAL A 65 8.79 2.99 19.45
N THR A 66 7.98 1.97 19.74
CA THR A 66 7.89 0.76 18.92
C THR A 66 6.45 0.48 18.54
N VAL A 67 6.23 -0.12 17.37
CA VAL A 67 4.92 -0.58 16.91
C VAL A 67 5.08 -1.83 16.06
N GLY A 68 4.28 -2.85 16.33
CA GLY A 68 4.16 -4.01 15.46
C GLY A 68 3.35 -3.70 14.22
N TYR A 69 3.55 -4.47 13.15
CA TYR A 69 2.71 -4.41 11.96
C TYR A 69 2.50 -5.79 11.34
N ASN A 70 1.38 -5.95 10.66
CA ASN A 70 1.08 -7.10 9.82
C ASN A 70 0.26 -6.70 8.61
N THR A 71 0.30 -7.51 7.55
CA THR A 71 -0.60 -7.38 6.39
C THR A 71 -1.81 -8.28 6.54
N THR A 72 -2.95 -7.86 5.97
CA THR A 72 -4.15 -8.68 5.82
C THR A 72 -4.73 -8.51 4.41
N ASP A 73 -5.27 -9.60 3.87
CA ASP A 73 -5.90 -9.61 2.56
C ASP A 73 -7.14 -8.71 2.53
N GLY A 74 -7.35 -8.09 1.36
CA GLY A 74 -8.58 -7.45 0.95
C GLY A 74 -9.14 -8.19 -0.26
N SER A 75 -9.20 -7.53 -1.42
CA SER A 75 -9.40 -8.23 -2.70
C SER A 75 -8.10 -8.86 -3.20
N ALA A 76 -6.95 -8.21 -2.97
CA ALA A 76 -5.65 -8.82 -3.18
C ALA A 76 -5.36 -9.89 -2.12
N SER A 77 -4.77 -11.00 -2.52
CA SER A 77 -4.54 -12.19 -1.70
C SER A 77 -3.05 -12.56 -1.57
N ASN A 78 -2.63 -12.95 -0.38
CA ASN A 78 -1.31 -13.51 -0.17
C ASN A 78 -1.38 -15.05 -0.36
N PRO A 79 -0.48 -15.68 -1.16
CA PRO A 79 0.72 -15.15 -1.82
C PRO A 79 0.53 -14.83 -3.32
N ALA A 80 -0.69 -14.74 -3.86
CA ALA A 80 -0.91 -14.51 -5.29
C ALA A 80 -0.41 -13.13 -5.70
N ASP A 81 -0.95 -12.06 -5.11
CA ASP A 81 -0.77 -10.68 -5.55
C ASP A 81 0.33 -9.93 -4.77
N TYR A 82 0.59 -10.36 -3.54
CA TYR A 82 1.65 -9.80 -2.71
C TYR A 82 2.23 -10.83 -1.75
N THR A 83 3.35 -10.52 -1.12
CA THR A 83 3.93 -11.34 -0.05
C THR A 83 3.54 -10.77 1.30
N GLY A 84 2.71 -11.52 2.05
CA GLY A 84 2.32 -11.14 3.40
C GLY A 84 3.54 -10.90 4.29
N THR A 85 3.53 -9.82 5.05
CA THR A 85 4.64 -9.43 5.92
C THR A 85 4.15 -9.08 7.33
N THR A 86 5.04 -9.30 8.29
CA THR A 86 4.83 -8.97 9.71
C THR A 86 6.17 -8.55 10.31
N GLY A 87 6.14 -7.63 11.24
CA GLY A 87 7.35 -7.14 11.87
C GLY A 87 7.10 -6.08 12.93
N SER A 88 8.15 -5.33 13.25
CA SER A 88 8.11 -4.22 14.20
C SER A 88 8.95 -3.07 13.68
N LEU A 89 8.44 -1.86 13.81
CA LEU A 89 9.17 -0.62 13.60
C LEU A 89 9.67 -0.08 14.93
N SER A 90 10.85 0.56 14.91
CA SER A 90 11.44 1.21 16.07
C SER A 90 11.83 2.65 15.68
N PHE A 91 11.27 3.62 16.38
CA PHE A 91 11.58 5.03 16.26
C PHE A 91 12.55 5.39 17.39
N ALA A 92 13.80 5.64 17.06
CA ALA A 92 14.77 6.15 18.02
C ALA A 92 14.36 7.55 18.53
N PRO A 93 14.86 8.01 19.69
CA PRO A 93 14.57 9.34 20.17
C PRO A 93 14.77 10.42 19.09
N GLY A 94 13.75 11.27 18.90
CA GLY A 94 13.75 12.33 17.90
C GLY A 94 13.40 11.89 16.47
N VAL A 95 13.24 10.60 16.19
CA VAL A 95 12.82 10.09 14.86
C VAL A 95 11.29 10.07 14.76
N GLU A 96 10.75 10.65 13.70
CA GLU A 96 9.30 10.78 13.50
C GLU A 96 8.74 9.88 12.40
N THR A 97 9.58 9.31 11.52
CA THR A 97 9.10 8.51 10.40
C THR A 97 9.84 7.19 10.27
N GLN A 98 9.11 6.14 9.88
CA GLN A 98 9.61 4.82 9.50
C GLN A 98 8.81 4.30 8.32
N VAL A 99 9.29 3.23 7.66
CA VAL A 99 8.63 2.66 6.49
C VAL A 99 8.35 1.18 6.66
N VAL A 100 7.22 0.73 6.09
CA VAL A 100 6.90 -0.67 5.86
C VAL A 100 6.91 -0.91 4.36
N THR A 101 7.68 -1.90 3.91
CA THR A 101 7.72 -2.31 2.49
C THR A 101 7.06 -3.67 2.34
N VAL A 102 6.11 -3.77 1.41
CA VAL A 102 5.40 -5.00 1.03
C VAL A 102 5.81 -5.36 -0.39
N ASN A 103 6.28 -6.58 -0.61
CA ASN A 103 6.64 -7.07 -1.95
C ASN A 103 5.37 -7.45 -2.71
N LEU A 104 5.25 -6.95 -3.94
CA LEU A 104 4.17 -7.27 -4.87
C LEU A 104 4.57 -8.41 -5.80
N LYS A 105 3.57 -9.05 -6.37
CA LYS A 105 3.73 -10.06 -7.43
C LYS A 105 3.18 -9.46 -8.72
N ASN A 106 3.98 -9.55 -9.78
CA ASN A 106 3.58 -9.17 -11.12
C ASN A 106 3.46 -10.44 -11.96
N ASP A 107 2.36 -10.62 -12.67
CA ASP A 107 2.17 -11.71 -13.61
C ASP A 107 1.59 -11.20 -14.95
N GLY A 108 0.92 -11.97 -15.73
CA GLY A 108 0.36 -11.56 -17.04
C GLY A 108 -1.15 -11.78 -17.10
N ILE A 109 -1.82 -11.77 -15.95
CA ILE A 109 -3.27 -11.98 -15.83
C ILE A 109 -3.92 -10.67 -15.41
N TYR A 110 -4.77 -10.12 -16.21
CA TYR A 110 -5.50 -8.90 -15.82
C TYR A 110 -6.50 -9.18 -14.70
N GLU A 111 -6.29 -8.58 -13.55
CA GLU A 111 -7.09 -8.75 -12.34
C GLU A 111 -7.86 -7.49 -11.93
N GLY A 112 -7.52 -6.36 -12.57
CA GLY A 112 -8.14 -5.07 -12.28
C GLY A 112 -7.45 -4.35 -11.13
N SER A 113 -8.24 -3.75 -10.26
CA SER A 113 -7.71 -3.01 -9.11
C SER A 113 -8.01 -3.77 -7.84
N GLU A 114 -6.98 -4.11 -7.09
CA GLU A 114 -7.05 -4.91 -5.89
C GLU A 114 -6.50 -4.21 -4.65
N THR A 115 -6.86 -4.68 -3.47
CA THR A 115 -6.50 -4.02 -2.20
C THR A 115 -6.05 -5.02 -1.14
N PHE A 116 -5.12 -4.58 -0.28
CA PHE A 116 -4.72 -5.23 0.97
C PHE A 116 -4.51 -4.17 2.06
N ASN A 117 -4.38 -4.57 3.32
CA ASN A 117 -4.13 -3.65 4.42
C ASN A 117 -2.79 -3.94 5.09
N VAL A 118 -2.13 -2.86 5.57
CA VAL A 118 -1.06 -2.90 6.56
C VAL A 118 -1.63 -2.37 7.87
N ASN A 119 -1.64 -3.20 8.90
CA ASN A 119 -2.22 -2.85 10.20
C ASN A 119 -1.11 -2.59 11.21
N LEU A 120 -1.20 -1.47 11.95
CA LEU A 120 -0.36 -1.16 13.09
C LEU A 120 -0.96 -1.77 14.36
N VAL A 121 -0.13 -2.41 15.17
CA VAL A 121 -0.57 -3.13 16.38
C VAL A 121 0.41 -2.90 17.53
N THR A 122 -0.05 -3.08 18.77
CA THR A 122 0.77 -3.11 19.99
C THR A 122 1.83 -1.99 20.08
N PRO A 123 1.44 -0.71 20.09
CA PRO A 123 2.37 0.40 20.23
C PRO A 123 2.95 0.46 21.66
N THR A 124 4.19 0.94 21.78
CA THR A 124 4.84 1.25 23.06
C THR A 124 5.31 2.70 23.03
N ASN A 125 5.05 3.45 24.10
CA ASN A 125 5.32 4.88 24.23
C ASN A 125 4.63 5.79 23.18
N ALA A 126 3.56 5.29 22.57
CA ALA A 126 2.71 6.02 21.63
C ALA A 126 1.28 5.46 21.64
N THR A 127 0.35 6.19 21.06
CA THR A 127 -1.00 5.71 20.72
C THR A 127 -1.11 5.51 19.21
N ILE A 128 -2.16 4.84 18.73
CA ILE A 128 -2.47 4.73 17.30
C ILE A 128 -3.66 5.66 17.01
N ALA A 129 -3.45 6.65 16.14
CA ALA A 129 -4.50 7.53 15.63
C ALA A 129 -5.10 7.00 14.34
N ASP A 130 -4.24 6.50 13.43
CA ASP A 130 -4.63 5.80 12.21
C ASP A 130 -3.73 4.57 12.06
N GLY A 131 -4.33 3.41 12.22
CA GLY A 131 -3.61 2.13 12.27
C GLY A 131 -3.75 1.28 11.01
N ILE A 132 -4.41 1.76 9.94
CA ILE A 132 -4.67 0.97 8.73
C ILE A 132 -4.21 1.74 7.51
N GLY A 133 -3.11 1.29 6.89
CA GLY A 133 -2.68 1.75 5.57
C GLY A 133 -3.28 0.86 4.48
N LEU A 134 -4.10 1.44 3.59
CA LEU A 134 -4.67 0.75 2.45
C LEU A 134 -3.66 0.70 1.30
N GLY A 135 -3.27 -0.49 0.88
CA GLY A 135 -2.53 -0.74 -0.36
C GLY A 135 -3.49 -1.01 -1.51
N THR A 136 -3.36 -0.27 -2.60
CA THR A 136 -4.10 -0.53 -3.84
C THR A 136 -3.11 -0.91 -4.94
N ILE A 137 -3.28 -2.11 -5.51
CA ILE A 137 -2.51 -2.61 -6.64
C ILE A 137 -3.31 -2.34 -7.92
N LYS A 138 -2.66 -1.77 -8.92
CA LYS A 138 -3.23 -1.45 -10.22
C LYS A 138 -2.56 -2.27 -11.32
N ASP A 139 -3.37 -2.82 -12.20
CA ASP A 139 -2.96 -3.65 -13.32
C ASP A 139 -3.55 -3.12 -14.65
N ASP A 140 -3.66 -1.81 -14.78
CA ASP A 140 -4.27 -1.11 -15.92
C ASP A 140 -3.38 -0.03 -16.53
N GLY A 141 -2.08 -0.10 -16.29
CA GLY A 141 -1.09 0.89 -16.70
C GLY A 141 -1.08 2.14 -15.83
N THR A 142 -1.89 2.20 -14.77
CA THR A 142 -1.94 3.32 -13.82
C THR A 142 -1.32 2.93 -12.48
N GLY A 143 -1.19 3.90 -11.58
CA GLY A 143 -0.47 3.70 -10.32
C GLY A 143 0.99 4.16 -10.40
N THR A 144 1.68 4.17 -9.27
CA THR A 144 3.09 4.58 -9.19
C THR A 144 4.03 3.39 -9.32
N GLY A 145 5.27 3.63 -9.80
CA GLY A 145 6.36 2.65 -9.80
C GLY A 145 6.39 1.68 -10.98
N GLY A 146 5.43 1.74 -11.89
CA GLY A 146 5.37 0.89 -13.08
C GLY A 146 4.35 1.39 -14.09
N SER A 147 4.26 0.71 -15.23
CA SER A 147 3.29 0.99 -16.30
C SER A 147 2.77 -0.27 -16.96
N ASP A 148 2.74 -1.37 -16.22
CA ASP A 148 2.18 -2.63 -16.70
C ASP A 148 0.68 -2.49 -16.95
N ASP A 149 0.21 -3.02 -18.07
CA ASP A 149 -1.18 -2.94 -18.54
C ASP A 149 -1.57 -4.28 -19.15
N ASP A 150 -2.01 -5.19 -18.33
CA ASP A 150 -2.41 -6.53 -18.71
C ASP A 150 -3.86 -6.62 -19.22
N ARG A 151 -4.53 -5.48 -19.39
CA ARG A 151 -5.90 -5.46 -19.96
C ARG A 151 -5.95 -6.22 -21.29
N PRO A 152 -6.83 -7.23 -21.42
CA PRO A 152 -6.92 -8.02 -22.64
C PRO A 152 -7.28 -7.18 -23.85
N ARG A 153 -6.55 -7.38 -24.94
CA ARG A 153 -6.80 -6.78 -26.25
C ARG A 153 -6.97 -7.87 -27.28
N VAL A 154 -7.78 -7.62 -28.31
CA VAL A 154 -7.87 -8.56 -29.43
C VAL A 154 -6.52 -8.60 -30.13
N SER A 155 -5.83 -9.73 -30.06
CA SER A 155 -4.50 -9.94 -30.67
C SER A 155 -4.61 -10.57 -32.06
N ALA A 156 -5.66 -11.38 -32.30
CA ALA A 156 -5.88 -12.01 -33.60
C ALA A 156 -7.37 -12.35 -33.81
N ILE A 157 -7.76 -12.39 -35.07
CA ILE A 157 -9.01 -12.99 -35.54
C ILE A 157 -8.63 -13.98 -36.65
N SER A 158 -9.15 -15.20 -36.60
CA SER A 158 -8.91 -16.20 -37.64
C SER A 158 -9.53 -15.80 -38.98
N SER A 159 -9.00 -16.35 -40.09
CA SER A 159 -9.54 -16.17 -41.43
C SER A 159 -10.01 -17.52 -41.98
N PRO A 160 -11.18 -18.01 -41.57
CA PRO A 160 -11.69 -19.31 -41.99
C PRO A 160 -12.11 -19.29 -43.45
N THR A 161 -12.10 -20.49 -44.08
CA THR A 161 -12.63 -20.73 -45.40
C THR A 161 -13.67 -21.84 -45.32
N VAL A 162 -14.80 -21.67 -45.97
CA VAL A 162 -15.88 -22.64 -46.00
C VAL A 162 -16.46 -22.74 -47.44
N VAL A 163 -17.04 -23.90 -47.76
CA VAL A 163 -17.86 -24.03 -48.96
C VAL A 163 -19.23 -23.38 -48.76
N GLU A 164 -19.86 -22.92 -49.82
CA GLU A 164 -21.20 -22.32 -49.74
C GLU A 164 -22.20 -23.25 -49.05
N GLY A 165 -23.03 -22.66 -48.18
CA GLY A 165 -23.98 -23.39 -47.33
C GLY A 165 -23.40 -23.90 -46.01
N GLY A 166 -22.10 -23.71 -45.73
CA GLY A 166 -21.49 -24.05 -44.45
C GLY A 166 -21.36 -22.84 -43.53
N ASN A 167 -21.02 -23.07 -42.25
CA ASN A 167 -20.79 -22.02 -41.25
C ASN A 167 -19.35 -21.51 -41.30
N LEU A 168 -19.17 -20.20 -41.18
CA LEU A 168 -17.87 -19.56 -40.95
C LEU A 168 -17.66 -19.34 -39.46
N ASP A 169 -16.74 -20.07 -38.87
CA ASP A 169 -16.40 -19.96 -37.44
C ASP A 169 -15.12 -19.12 -37.28
N PHE A 170 -15.27 -17.93 -36.70
CA PHE A 170 -14.16 -17.04 -36.41
C PHE A 170 -13.67 -17.23 -34.98
N ASN A 171 -12.38 -17.51 -34.80
CA ASN A 171 -11.74 -17.53 -33.51
C ASN A 171 -11.15 -16.15 -33.20
N VAL A 172 -11.54 -15.57 -32.06
CA VAL A 172 -10.97 -14.32 -31.54
C VAL A 172 -9.98 -14.69 -30.43
N THR A 173 -8.75 -14.20 -30.57
CA THR A 173 -7.69 -14.41 -29.57
C THR A 173 -7.40 -13.13 -28.84
N LEU A 174 -7.30 -13.17 -27.52
CA LEU A 174 -6.90 -12.06 -26.67
C LEU A 174 -5.41 -12.11 -26.35
N SER A 175 -4.82 -10.93 -26.05
CA SER A 175 -3.40 -10.82 -25.68
C SER A 175 -3.09 -11.47 -24.35
N ASN A 176 -3.97 -11.27 -23.35
CA ASN A 176 -3.78 -11.67 -21.97
C ASN A 176 -5.02 -12.43 -21.45
N THR A 177 -4.85 -13.23 -20.44
CA THR A 177 -5.92 -13.79 -19.64
C THR A 177 -6.46 -12.74 -18.67
N SER A 178 -7.68 -12.95 -18.16
CA SER A 178 -8.28 -12.04 -17.19
C SER A 178 -9.16 -12.82 -16.21
N THR A 179 -9.12 -12.41 -14.95
CA THR A 179 -10.07 -12.89 -13.92
C THR A 179 -11.44 -12.23 -14.07
N THR A 180 -11.51 -11.05 -14.72
CA THR A 180 -12.75 -10.36 -15.04
C THR A 180 -13.13 -10.58 -16.52
N PRO A 181 -14.36 -11.03 -16.87
CA PRO A 181 -14.73 -11.29 -18.25
C PRO A 181 -14.62 -10.05 -19.14
N PRO A 182 -13.73 -10.02 -20.15
CA PRO A 182 -13.65 -8.91 -21.09
C PRO A 182 -14.82 -8.94 -22.08
N THR A 183 -15.26 -7.77 -22.55
CA THR A 183 -16.27 -7.64 -23.57
C THR A 183 -15.62 -7.36 -24.93
N VAL A 184 -15.94 -8.18 -25.94
CA VAL A 184 -15.49 -8.00 -27.31
C VAL A 184 -16.69 -7.67 -28.18
N THR A 185 -16.65 -6.54 -28.88
CA THR A 185 -17.67 -6.17 -29.87
C THR A 185 -17.25 -6.65 -31.25
N LEU A 186 -18.11 -7.43 -31.90
CA LEU A 186 -17.90 -7.92 -33.27
C LEU A 186 -18.81 -7.12 -34.22
N THR A 187 -18.23 -6.59 -35.31
CA THR A 187 -18.97 -5.85 -36.33
C THR A 187 -18.67 -6.49 -37.68
N PRO A 188 -19.60 -7.26 -38.25
CA PRO A 188 -19.44 -7.79 -39.60
C PRO A 188 -19.54 -6.65 -40.65
N ALA A 189 -18.72 -6.74 -41.68
CA ALA A 189 -18.80 -5.85 -42.85
C ALA A 189 -18.80 -6.67 -44.12
N SER A 190 -19.53 -6.24 -45.11
CA SER A 190 -19.54 -6.85 -46.47
C SER A 190 -18.19 -6.65 -47.15
N GLY A 191 -17.62 -7.74 -47.66
CA GLY A 191 -16.54 -7.74 -48.64
C GLY A 191 -17.12 -7.89 -50.04
N THR A 192 -16.79 -8.99 -50.71
CA THR A 192 -17.45 -9.37 -51.97
C THR A 192 -18.78 -10.10 -51.72
N ALA A 193 -18.92 -10.75 -50.57
CA ALA A 193 -20.16 -11.34 -50.11
C ALA A 193 -21.09 -10.27 -49.52
N THR A 194 -22.41 -10.39 -49.77
CA THR A 194 -23.41 -9.48 -49.25
C THR A 194 -24.07 -10.03 -48.02
N LEU A 195 -24.03 -9.26 -46.90
CA LEU A 195 -24.67 -9.64 -45.65
C LEU A 195 -26.16 -9.82 -45.85
N GLY A 196 -26.71 -10.96 -45.41
CA GLY A 196 -28.12 -11.31 -45.48
C GLY A 196 -28.56 -12.02 -46.75
N THR A 197 -27.69 -12.12 -47.79
CA THR A 197 -27.98 -12.91 -49.00
C THR A 197 -27.00 -14.04 -49.21
N ASP A 198 -25.74 -13.85 -48.92
CA ASP A 198 -24.68 -14.86 -49.10
C ASP A 198 -24.24 -15.44 -47.74
N THR A 199 -24.72 -14.86 -46.63
CA THR A 199 -24.47 -15.31 -45.26
C THR A 199 -25.78 -15.61 -44.55
N THR A 200 -26.25 -16.84 -44.63
CA THR A 200 -27.48 -17.33 -43.93
C THR A 200 -27.08 -18.20 -42.74
#